data_b759bede80819c7dc6a4d9e6af7080ae
#
_entry.id   b759bede80819c7dc6a4d9e6af7080ae
#
_cell.length_a   1.000
_cell.length_b   1.000
_cell.length_c   1.000
_cell.angle_alpha   90.00
_cell.angle_beta   90.00
_cell.angle_gamma   90.00
#
_symmetry.space_group_name_H-M   'P 1'
#
loop_
_entity.id
_entity.type
_entity.pdbx_description
1 polymer ?
#
loop_
_entity_poly.entity_id
_entity_poly.type
_entity_poly.pdbx_seq_one_letter_code
_entity_poly.pdbx_strand_id
1 'polypeptide(L)'
;TMSLWFPDKQGLISGILLMGFRLSSFIIGKVFAAVTPSDGTDKWQATFRVLGIIIVIVMVICSFFFVKPEAGYNPGAGSAKAKAVREPACEVNTGKMATMPTFWFYYIWAILVSAAGLALVSQASGIASQVGTTVSDGNIATVVGLISIFNGIGRVIFGGLFDKKGYRFTMILDMIIFIVAALILVLALVSGNFAFIVIGFVVGGLAYGGVTPTNSAIISDFFGRENYSMNFSLINTNLLIASFASTIAGKLYDASGSFMTTIFMMIIVTVLGFVVSFGVRRPKNK
;
A
#
# COMPACT_ATOMS: atom_id res chain seq x y z
N THR A 1 -10.13 2.69 -16.28
CA THR A 1 -10.91 1.67 -17.02
C THR A 1 -11.56 0.69 -16.07
N MET A 2 -10.83 0.08 -15.13
CA MET A 2 -11.38 -0.91 -14.19
C MET A 2 -12.47 -0.36 -13.27
N SER A 3 -12.36 0.91 -12.84
CA SER A 3 -13.42 1.58 -12.08
C SER A 3 -14.76 1.69 -12.83
N LEU A 4 -14.71 1.69 -14.15
CA LEU A 4 -15.90 1.70 -15.01
C LEU A 4 -16.50 0.30 -15.20
N TRP A 5 -15.65 -0.73 -15.21
CA TRP A 5 -16.08 -2.12 -15.34
C TRP A 5 -16.64 -2.68 -14.02
N PHE A 6 -16.12 -2.26 -12.87
CA PHE A 6 -16.49 -2.76 -11.55
C PHE A 6 -16.80 -1.61 -10.58
N PRO A 7 -17.85 -0.83 -10.83
CA PRO A 7 -18.20 0.34 -10.03
C PRO A 7 -18.68 -0.02 -8.61
N ASP A 8 -19.11 -1.26 -8.38
CA ASP A 8 -19.60 -1.80 -7.12
C ASP A 8 -18.50 -2.40 -6.21
N LYS A 9 -17.31 -2.67 -6.77
CA LYS A 9 -16.18 -3.36 -6.10
C LYS A 9 -14.85 -2.66 -6.31
N GLN A 10 -14.83 -1.35 -6.29
CA GLN A 10 -13.65 -0.57 -6.65
C GLN A 10 -12.46 -0.82 -5.74
N GLY A 11 -12.68 -0.93 -4.44
CA GLY A 11 -11.63 -1.22 -3.47
C GLY A 11 -11.02 -2.60 -3.70
N LEU A 12 -11.85 -3.63 -3.85
CA LEU A 12 -11.40 -5.00 -4.10
C LEU A 12 -10.62 -5.11 -5.41
N ILE A 13 -11.15 -4.58 -6.50
CA ILE A 13 -10.50 -4.65 -7.82
C ILE A 13 -9.18 -3.86 -7.83
N SER A 14 -9.18 -2.66 -7.24
CA SER A 14 -7.93 -1.90 -7.05
C SER A 14 -6.92 -2.69 -6.21
N GLY A 15 -7.37 -3.36 -5.16
CA GLY A 15 -6.54 -4.22 -4.32
C GLY A 15 -5.89 -5.36 -5.11
N ILE A 16 -6.66 -6.07 -5.94
CA ILE A 16 -6.17 -7.17 -6.79
C ILE A 16 -5.13 -6.67 -7.80
N LEU A 17 -5.43 -5.57 -8.51
CA LEU A 17 -4.50 -4.98 -9.47
C LEU A 17 -3.18 -4.55 -8.82
N LEU A 18 -3.29 -3.91 -7.66
CA LEU A 18 -2.12 -3.43 -6.91
C LEU A 18 -1.35 -4.56 -6.23
N MET A 19 -2.00 -5.71 -5.93
CA MET A 19 -1.31 -6.92 -5.50
C MET A 19 -0.41 -7.46 -6.61
N GLY A 20 -0.89 -7.46 -7.86
CA GLY A 20 -0.11 -7.85 -9.03
C GLY A 20 1.20 -7.05 -9.14
N PHE A 21 1.16 -5.74 -8.87
CA PHE A 21 2.35 -4.89 -8.85
C PHE A 21 3.41 -5.34 -7.81
N ARG A 22 2.98 -5.78 -6.62
CA ARG A 22 3.91 -6.28 -5.59
C ARG A 22 4.41 -7.70 -5.90
N LEU A 23 3.54 -8.54 -6.41
CA LEU A 23 3.89 -9.90 -6.78
C LEU A 23 4.86 -9.92 -7.96
N SER A 24 4.71 -8.99 -8.92
CA SER A 24 5.63 -8.87 -10.05
C SER A 24 7.07 -8.60 -9.62
N SER A 25 7.28 -7.75 -8.62
CA SER A 25 8.61 -7.48 -8.08
C SER A 25 9.29 -8.73 -7.53
N PHE A 26 8.52 -9.61 -6.86
CA PHE A 26 9.03 -10.86 -6.35
C PHE A 26 9.38 -11.85 -7.48
N ILE A 27 8.50 -12.00 -8.47
CA ILE A 27 8.69 -12.92 -9.61
C ILE A 27 9.88 -12.43 -10.45
N ILE A 28 9.87 -11.16 -10.85
CA ILE A 28 10.92 -10.58 -11.70
C ILE A 28 12.28 -10.60 -10.96
N GLY A 29 12.29 -10.32 -9.66
CA GLY A 29 13.51 -10.39 -8.86
C GLY A 29 14.11 -11.79 -8.81
N LYS A 30 13.29 -12.83 -8.65
CA LYS A 30 13.75 -14.23 -8.70
C LYS A 30 14.22 -14.65 -10.08
N VAL A 31 13.49 -14.27 -11.13
CA VAL A 31 13.90 -14.54 -12.52
C VAL A 31 15.24 -13.84 -12.82
N PHE A 32 15.38 -12.57 -12.42
CA PHE A 32 16.62 -11.83 -12.59
C PHE A 32 17.79 -12.51 -11.88
N ALA A 33 17.61 -12.88 -10.62
CA ALA A 33 18.65 -13.57 -9.85
C ALA A 33 19.04 -14.94 -10.44
N ALA A 34 18.08 -15.67 -11.02
CA ALA A 34 18.34 -16.98 -11.63
C ALA A 34 19.05 -16.87 -13.00
N VAL A 35 18.82 -15.79 -13.74
CA VAL A 35 19.34 -15.62 -15.11
C VAL A 35 20.63 -14.79 -15.16
N THR A 36 20.87 -13.97 -14.13
CA THR A 36 22.05 -13.08 -14.04
C THR A 36 23.08 -13.74 -13.15
N PRO A 37 24.20 -14.23 -13.69
CA PRO A 37 25.29 -14.80 -12.89
C PRO A 37 25.93 -13.75 -11.99
N SER A 38 26.32 -14.16 -10.79
CA SER A 38 27.03 -13.31 -9.81
C SER A 38 28.55 -13.23 -10.03
N ASP A 39 29.03 -13.61 -11.24
CA ASP A 39 30.45 -13.74 -11.60
C ASP A 39 31.13 -12.40 -11.98
N GLY A 40 30.48 -11.27 -11.72
CA GLY A 40 31.03 -9.93 -12.02
C GLY A 40 31.04 -9.56 -13.51
N THR A 41 30.48 -10.38 -14.39
CA THR A 41 30.32 -10.07 -15.80
C THR A 41 29.12 -9.17 -16.07
N ASP A 42 29.22 -8.28 -17.08
CA ASP A 42 28.13 -7.30 -17.44
C ASP A 42 26.86 -7.96 -18.01
N LYS A 43 26.60 -9.25 -17.70
CA LYS A 43 25.45 -9.99 -18.17
C LYS A 43 24.10 -9.44 -17.65
N TRP A 44 24.11 -8.66 -16.55
CA TRP A 44 22.93 -7.95 -16.06
C TRP A 44 22.31 -7.03 -17.14
N GLN A 45 23.13 -6.41 -17.98
CA GLN A 45 22.64 -5.57 -19.09
C GLN A 45 21.84 -6.39 -20.12
N ALA A 46 22.30 -7.61 -20.45
CA ALA A 46 21.57 -8.51 -21.33
C ALA A 46 20.23 -8.93 -20.72
N THR A 47 20.21 -9.27 -19.44
CA THR A 47 18.98 -9.60 -18.70
C THR A 47 17.98 -8.44 -18.72
N PHE A 48 18.41 -7.20 -18.45
CA PHE A 48 17.53 -6.02 -18.53
C PHE A 48 17.00 -5.77 -19.95
N ARG A 49 17.81 -5.96 -20.99
CA ARG A 49 17.36 -5.81 -22.39
C ARG A 49 16.26 -6.83 -22.72
N VAL A 50 16.47 -8.12 -22.37
CA VAL A 50 15.50 -9.17 -22.61
C VAL A 50 14.20 -8.89 -21.83
N LEU A 51 14.28 -8.54 -20.56
CA LEU A 51 13.10 -8.18 -19.75
C LEU A 51 12.39 -6.96 -20.34
N GLY A 52 13.13 -5.94 -20.80
CA GLY A 52 12.56 -4.77 -21.46
C GLY A 52 11.78 -5.12 -22.72
N ILE A 53 12.32 -5.99 -23.58
CA ILE A 53 11.62 -6.46 -24.78
C ILE A 53 10.36 -7.23 -24.41
N ILE A 54 10.43 -8.15 -23.46
CA ILE A 54 9.27 -8.92 -22.99
C ILE A 54 8.17 -7.99 -22.47
N ILE A 55 8.53 -6.98 -21.66
CA ILE A 55 7.57 -6.01 -21.12
C ILE A 55 6.89 -5.24 -22.26
N VAL A 56 7.64 -4.77 -23.25
CA VAL A 56 7.08 -4.06 -24.42
C VAL A 56 6.09 -4.95 -25.15
N ILE A 57 6.46 -6.19 -25.46
CA ILE A 57 5.58 -7.15 -26.16
C ILE A 57 4.29 -7.37 -25.36
N VAL A 58 4.42 -7.65 -24.06
CA VAL A 58 3.25 -7.89 -23.19
C VAL A 58 2.37 -6.64 -23.11
N MET A 59 2.94 -5.45 -22.97
CA MET A 59 2.17 -4.20 -22.93
C MET A 59 1.42 -3.93 -24.24
N VAL A 60 2.07 -4.19 -25.39
CA VAL A 60 1.39 -4.05 -26.70
C VAL A 60 0.23 -5.03 -26.81
N ILE A 61 0.44 -6.31 -26.48
CA ILE A 61 -0.63 -7.32 -26.51
C ILE A 61 -1.78 -6.90 -25.56
N CYS A 62 -1.47 -6.52 -24.31
CA CYS A 62 -2.47 -6.11 -23.34
C CYS A 62 -3.24 -4.85 -23.77
N SER A 63 -2.63 -3.95 -24.53
CA SER A 63 -3.28 -2.71 -24.98
C SER A 63 -4.52 -2.98 -25.83
N PHE A 64 -4.54 -4.06 -26.60
CA PHE A 64 -5.70 -4.47 -27.41
C PHE A 64 -6.91 -4.90 -26.57
N PHE A 65 -6.70 -5.29 -25.32
CA PHE A 65 -7.75 -5.71 -24.39
C PHE A 65 -8.29 -4.56 -23.53
N PHE A 66 -7.66 -3.37 -23.56
CA PHE A 66 -8.13 -2.21 -22.81
C PHE A 66 -9.29 -1.50 -23.54
N VAL A 67 -10.48 -2.04 -23.39
CA VAL A 67 -11.71 -1.48 -23.95
C VAL A 67 -12.51 -0.80 -22.84
N LYS A 68 -13.19 0.30 -23.14
CA LYS A 68 -14.16 0.91 -22.23
C LYS A 68 -15.48 0.14 -22.30
N PRO A 69 -16.20 -0.04 -21.18
CA PRO A 69 -17.55 -0.58 -21.23
C PRO A 69 -18.48 0.36 -22.00
N GLU A 70 -19.54 -0.20 -22.56
CA GLU A 70 -20.59 0.58 -23.23
C GLU A 70 -21.27 1.56 -22.27
N ALA A 71 -21.79 2.66 -22.82
CA ALA A 71 -22.54 3.63 -22.04
C ALA A 71 -23.77 2.96 -21.40
N GLY A 72 -23.89 3.06 -20.07
CA GLY A 72 -24.97 2.38 -19.33
C GLY A 72 -24.64 0.97 -18.83
N TYR A 73 -23.42 0.47 -19.06
CA TYR A 73 -22.99 -0.82 -18.52
C TYR A 73 -23.16 -0.89 -17.00
N ASN A 74 -23.99 -1.83 -16.54
CA ASN A 74 -24.19 -2.13 -15.13
C ASN A 74 -23.90 -3.63 -14.88
N PRO A 75 -22.80 -3.97 -14.25
CA PRO A 75 -22.40 -5.38 -14.03
C PRO A 75 -23.38 -6.14 -13.13
N GLY A 76 -24.28 -5.45 -12.43
CA GLY A 76 -25.28 -6.01 -11.54
C GLY A 76 -26.67 -6.20 -12.17
N ALA A 77 -26.91 -5.75 -13.39
CA ALA A 77 -28.25 -5.73 -13.99
C ALA A 77 -28.94 -7.11 -14.16
N GLY A 78 -28.18 -8.22 -14.07
CA GLY A 78 -28.72 -9.58 -14.15
C GLY A 78 -28.79 -10.34 -12.83
N SER A 79 -28.41 -9.75 -11.70
CA SER A 79 -28.38 -10.42 -10.40
C SER A 79 -29.44 -9.84 -9.46
N ALA A 80 -30.29 -10.71 -8.90
CA ALA A 80 -31.27 -10.34 -7.87
C ALA A 80 -30.65 -9.77 -6.57
N LYS A 81 -29.32 -9.74 -6.47
CA LYS A 81 -28.52 -9.14 -5.40
C LYS A 81 -27.65 -7.97 -5.87
N ALA A 82 -28.00 -7.32 -6.96
CA ALA A 82 -27.29 -6.13 -7.42
C ALA A 82 -27.35 -5.07 -6.30
N LYS A 83 -26.24 -4.89 -5.58
CA LYS A 83 -26.08 -3.72 -4.71
C LYS A 83 -26.11 -2.50 -5.61
N ALA A 84 -26.98 -1.55 -5.30
CA ALA A 84 -26.97 -0.27 -5.98
C ALA A 84 -25.54 0.28 -6.00
N VAL A 85 -25.06 0.62 -7.20
CA VAL A 85 -23.75 1.25 -7.37
C VAL A 85 -23.74 2.51 -6.52
N ARG A 86 -22.85 2.57 -5.54
CA ARG A 86 -22.76 3.74 -4.68
C ARG A 86 -22.31 4.93 -5.53
N GLU A 87 -23.16 5.92 -5.62
CA GLU A 87 -22.83 7.16 -6.31
C GLU A 87 -21.72 7.91 -5.57
N PRO A 88 -20.77 8.53 -6.30
CA PRO A 88 -19.79 9.41 -5.72
C PRO A 88 -20.46 10.53 -4.92
N ALA A 89 -19.79 11.01 -3.87
CA ALA A 89 -20.30 12.15 -3.11
C ALA A 89 -20.37 13.43 -3.94
N CYS A 90 -19.40 13.60 -4.84
CA CYS A 90 -19.39 14.69 -5.82
C CYS A 90 -18.51 14.30 -7.02
N GLU A 91 -18.71 14.97 -8.16
CA GLU A 91 -17.81 14.90 -9.31
C GLU A 91 -17.04 16.23 -9.39
N VAL A 92 -15.74 16.18 -9.08
CA VAL A 92 -14.92 17.39 -9.01
C VAL A 92 -13.57 17.20 -9.69
N ASN A 93 -13.08 18.28 -10.29
CA ASN A 93 -11.72 18.32 -10.80
C ASN A 93 -10.68 18.46 -9.68
N THR A 94 -9.42 18.24 -9.99
CA THR A 94 -8.31 18.23 -9.03
C THR A 94 -8.15 19.56 -8.31
N GLY A 95 -8.34 20.70 -9.01
CA GLY A 95 -8.25 22.02 -8.39
C GLY A 95 -9.31 22.21 -7.30
N LYS A 96 -10.58 21.84 -7.59
CA LYS A 96 -11.66 21.91 -6.61
C LYS A 96 -11.49 20.90 -5.47
N MET A 97 -11.01 19.70 -5.77
CA MET A 97 -10.67 18.70 -4.74
C MET A 97 -9.66 19.27 -3.75
N ALA A 98 -8.59 19.92 -4.24
CA ALA A 98 -7.54 20.50 -3.40
C ALA A 98 -8.02 21.68 -2.51
N THR A 99 -9.17 22.30 -2.82
CA THR A 99 -9.78 23.33 -1.94
C THR A 99 -10.64 22.73 -0.83
N MET A 100 -10.91 21.44 -0.85
CA MET A 100 -11.80 20.78 0.12
C MET A 100 -11.03 20.34 1.37
N PRO A 101 -11.45 20.75 2.59
CA PRO A 101 -10.78 20.36 3.84
C PRO A 101 -10.70 18.83 4.01
N THR A 102 -11.74 18.09 3.57
CA THR A 102 -11.77 16.62 3.61
C THR A 102 -10.60 15.99 2.87
N PHE A 103 -10.17 16.57 1.73
CA PHE A 103 -9.00 16.10 1.00
C PHE A 103 -7.75 16.19 1.87
N TRP A 104 -7.51 17.30 2.55
CA TRP A 104 -6.31 17.51 3.35
C TRP A 104 -6.27 16.64 4.60
N PHE A 105 -7.39 16.44 5.31
CA PHE A 105 -7.45 15.47 6.40
C PHE A 105 -7.10 14.07 5.93
N TYR A 106 -7.64 13.67 4.79
CA TYR A 106 -7.32 12.38 4.22
C TYR A 106 -5.86 12.30 3.72
N TYR A 107 -5.37 13.37 3.10
CA TYR A 107 -3.98 13.45 2.60
C TYR A 107 -2.96 13.32 3.74
N ILE A 108 -3.20 14.01 4.86
CA ILE A 108 -2.35 13.89 6.06
C ILE A 108 -2.41 12.48 6.63
N TRP A 109 -3.59 11.88 6.71
CA TRP A 109 -3.72 10.48 7.12
C TRP A 109 -2.89 9.56 6.22
N ALA A 110 -3.00 9.71 4.90
CA ALA A 110 -2.26 8.91 3.94
C ALA A 110 -0.74 9.10 4.05
N ILE A 111 -0.26 10.32 4.35
CA ILE A 111 1.16 10.59 4.63
C ILE A 111 1.60 9.82 5.88
N LEU A 112 0.88 9.96 6.99
CA LEU A 112 1.27 9.39 8.28
C LEU A 112 1.34 7.85 8.23
N VAL A 113 0.34 7.23 7.62
CA VAL A 113 0.32 5.77 7.50
C VAL A 113 1.35 5.25 6.50
N SER A 114 1.55 5.96 5.39
CA SER A 114 2.61 5.63 4.45
C SER A 114 4.01 5.81 5.06
N ALA A 115 4.19 6.82 5.91
CA ALA A 115 5.43 7.07 6.62
C ALA A 115 5.79 5.90 7.55
N ALA A 116 4.83 5.39 8.32
CA ALA A 116 5.03 4.20 9.15
C ALA A 116 5.40 2.97 8.31
N GLY A 117 4.68 2.74 7.20
CA GLY A 117 4.94 1.62 6.30
C GLY A 117 6.30 1.69 5.61
N LEU A 118 6.70 2.86 5.14
CA LEU A 118 8.01 3.06 4.52
C LEU A 118 9.15 2.94 5.53
N ALA A 119 8.97 3.44 6.75
CA ALA A 119 9.93 3.25 7.84
C ALA A 119 10.10 1.76 8.16
N LEU A 120 8.99 1.00 8.28
CA LEU A 120 9.04 -0.44 8.51
C LEU A 120 9.82 -1.15 7.39
N VAL A 121 9.46 -0.91 6.13
CA VAL A 121 10.10 -1.61 5.00
C VAL A 121 11.57 -1.25 4.87
N SER A 122 11.94 0.02 5.05
CA SER A 122 13.33 0.47 4.91
C SER A 122 14.26 -0.05 6.01
N GLN A 123 13.73 -0.23 7.22
CA GLN A 123 14.52 -0.67 8.39
C GLN A 123 14.33 -2.15 8.72
N ALA A 124 13.52 -2.88 7.95
CA ALA A 124 13.14 -4.27 8.26
C ALA A 124 14.34 -5.19 8.46
N SER A 125 15.33 -5.12 7.58
CA SER A 125 16.53 -5.95 7.67
C SER A 125 17.30 -5.66 8.97
N GLY A 126 17.52 -4.39 9.29
CA GLY A 126 18.20 -3.98 10.51
C GLY A 126 17.45 -4.40 11.79
N ILE A 127 16.11 -4.18 11.82
CA ILE A 127 15.25 -4.62 12.94
C ILE A 127 15.36 -6.13 13.14
N ALA A 128 15.30 -6.91 12.06
CA ALA A 128 15.42 -8.38 12.13
C ALA A 128 16.81 -8.82 12.58
N SER A 129 17.88 -8.19 12.09
CA SER A 129 19.27 -8.52 12.48
C SER A 129 19.56 -8.16 13.93
N GLN A 130 18.98 -7.10 14.46
CA GLN A 130 19.17 -6.71 15.86
C GLN A 130 18.64 -7.78 16.84
N VAL A 131 17.55 -8.46 16.49
CA VAL A 131 16.96 -9.54 17.31
C VAL A 131 17.53 -10.91 16.91
N GLY A 132 17.72 -11.13 15.63
CA GLY A 132 18.15 -12.40 15.05
C GLY A 132 19.66 -12.56 14.95
N THR A 133 20.44 -12.30 16.01
CA THR A 133 21.91 -12.36 15.98
C THR A 133 22.47 -13.74 15.63
N THR A 134 21.70 -14.80 15.81
CA THR A 134 22.06 -16.19 15.47
C THR A 134 21.38 -16.68 14.19
N VAL A 135 20.55 -15.83 13.56
CA VAL A 135 19.79 -16.17 12.35
C VAL A 135 20.62 -15.85 11.11
N SER A 136 20.68 -16.77 10.15
CA SER A 136 21.43 -16.54 8.91
C SER A 136 20.80 -15.41 8.08
N ASP A 137 21.64 -14.67 7.33
CA ASP A 137 21.20 -13.57 6.45
C ASP A 137 20.13 -13.99 5.45
N GLY A 138 20.21 -15.23 4.94
CA GLY A 138 19.21 -15.79 4.02
C GLY A 138 17.82 -15.94 4.67
N ASN A 139 17.77 -16.32 5.94
CA ASN A 139 16.54 -16.42 6.70
C ASN A 139 15.99 -15.02 7.05
N ILE A 140 16.86 -14.08 7.42
CA ILE A 140 16.48 -12.68 7.64
C ILE A 140 15.86 -12.10 6.37
N ALA A 141 16.51 -12.27 5.21
CA ALA A 141 15.98 -11.81 3.93
C ALA A 141 14.61 -12.43 3.59
N THR A 142 14.42 -13.71 3.93
CA THR A 142 13.13 -14.40 3.75
C THR A 142 12.05 -13.78 4.62
N VAL A 143 12.34 -13.54 5.90
CA VAL A 143 11.39 -12.94 6.85
C VAL A 143 11.04 -11.49 6.46
N VAL A 144 12.02 -10.71 6.02
CA VAL A 144 11.78 -9.36 5.44
C VAL A 144 10.88 -9.44 4.22
N GLY A 145 11.07 -10.44 3.36
CA GLY A 145 10.22 -10.69 2.20
C GLY A 145 8.74 -10.91 2.53
N LEU A 146 8.42 -11.41 3.73
CA LEU A 146 7.03 -11.58 4.19
C LEU A 146 6.28 -10.25 4.22
N ILE A 147 6.94 -9.14 4.54
CA ILE A 147 6.31 -7.81 4.50
C ILE A 147 5.70 -7.55 3.11
N SER A 148 6.43 -7.86 2.04
CA SER A 148 5.97 -7.63 0.67
C SER A 148 4.81 -8.55 0.28
N ILE A 149 4.85 -9.81 0.69
CA ILE A 149 3.79 -10.78 0.43
C ILE A 149 2.51 -10.34 1.14
N PHE A 150 2.60 -10.06 2.43
CA PHE A 150 1.44 -9.66 3.22
C PHE A 150 0.95 -8.25 2.88
N ASN A 151 1.81 -7.36 2.40
CA ASN A 151 1.39 -6.10 1.78
C ASN A 151 0.50 -6.34 0.55
N GLY A 152 0.85 -7.29 -0.30
CA GLY A 152 0.01 -7.70 -1.42
C GLY A 152 -1.35 -8.24 -0.98
N ILE A 153 -1.37 -9.14 0.00
CA ILE A 153 -2.60 -9.71 0.59
C ILE A 153 -3.45 -8.61 1.25
N GLY A 154 -2.81 -7.72 2.01
CA GLY A 154 -3.46 -6.59 2.67
C GLY A 154 -4.22 -5.70 1.70
N ARG A 155 -3.69 -5.47 0.50
CA ARG A 155 -4.38 -4.68 -0.54
C ARG A 155 -5.75 -5.25 -0.91
N VAL A 156 -5.83 -6.57 -1.07
CA VAL A 156 -7.09 -7.25 -1.41
C VAL A 156 -8.06 -7.20 -0.22
N ILE A 157 -7.56 -7.49 0.98
CA ILE A 157 -8.37 -7.51 2.21
C ILE A 157 -8.95 -6.12 2.48
N PHE A 158 -8.13 -5.08 2.53
CA PHE A 158 -8.57 -3.72 2.84
C PHE A 158 -9.40 -3.10 1.72
N GLY A 159 -9.11 -3.43 0.46
CA GLY A 159 -9.95 -3.04 -0.67
C GLY A 159 -11.36 -3.63 -0.57
N GLY A 160 -11.47 -4.95 -0.32
CA GLY A 160 -12.76 -5.59 -0.09
C GLY A 160 -13.47 -5.14 1.18
N LEU A 161 -12.71 -4.78 2.21
CA LEU A 161 -13.24 -4.24 3.46
C LEU A 161 -13.85 -2.85 3.24
N PHE A 162 -13.19 -2.00 2.46
CA PHE A 162 -13.70 -0.70 2.07
C PHE A 162 -15.07 -0.81 1.38
N ASP A 163 -15.19 -1.72 0.42
CA ASP A 163 -16.43 -1.93 -0.32
C ASP A 163 -17.57 -2.46 0.58
N LYS A 164 -17.24 -3.24 1.63
CA LYS A 164 -18.23 -3.83 2.54
C LYS A 164 -18.59 -2.94 3.73
N LYS A 165 -17.62 -2.29 4.36
CA LYS A 165 -17.75 -1.57 5.64
C LYS A 165 -17.56 -0.06 5.50
N GLY A 166 -17.09 0.40 4.35
CA GLY A 166 -16.84 1.81 4.05
C GLY A 166 -15.52 2.34 4.62
N TYR A 167 -15.24 3.60 4.27
CA TYR A 167 -13.94 4.24 4.52
C TYR A 167 -13.56 4.33 5.99
N ARG A 168 -14.51 4.73 6.86
CA ARG A 168 -14.21 5.03 8.26
C ARG A 168 -13.75 3.79 9.02
N PHE A 169 -14.47 2.68 8.85
CA PHE A 169 -14.10 1.42 9.48
C PHE A 169 -12.75 0.92 8.96
N THR A 170 -12.53 0.99 7.65
CA THR A 170 -11.29 0.54 7.01
C THR A 170 -10.09 1.33 7.49
N MET A 171 -10.17 2.67 7.53
CA MET A 171 -9.09 3.53 8.00
C MET A 171 -8.74 3.30 9.47
N ILE A 172 -9.75 3.19 10.34
CA ILE A 172 -9.56 2.95 11.77
C ILE A 172 -8.93 1.58 12.01
N LEU A 173 -9.44 0.53 11.36
CA LEU A 173 -8.91 -0.81 11.51
C LEU A 173 -7.47 -0.91 11.04
N ASP A 174 -7.13 -0.25 9.93
CA ASP A 174 -5.78 -0.19 9.39
C ASP A 174 -4.78 0.39 10.43
N MET A 175 -5.15 1.51 11.07
CA MET A 175 -4.35 2.11 12.12
C MET A 175 -4.18 1.20 13.33
N ILE A 176 -5.26 0.55 13.78
CA ILE A 176 -5.20 -0.38 14.91
C ILE A 176 -4.24 -1.54 14.60
N ILE A 177 -4.35 -2.13 13.42
CA ILE A 177 -3.48 -3.24 13.02
C ILE A 177 -2.02 -2.77 12.94
N PHE A 178 -1.77 -1.54 12.45
CA PHE A 178 -0.42 -0.99 12.40
C PHE A 178 0.17 -0.74 13.79
N ILE A 179 -0.62 -0.20 14.73
CA ILE A 179 -0.20 -0.03 16.14
C ILE A 179 0.11 -1.39 16.76
N VAL A 180 -0.74 -2.40 16.55
CA VAL A 180 -0.51 -3.76 17.04
C VAL A 180 0.80 -4.33 16.48
N ALA A 181 1.05 -4.15 15.18
CA ALA A 181 2.31 -4.58 14.56
C ALA A 181 3.52 -3.93 15.21
N ALA A 182 3.47 -2.62 15.44
CA ALA A 182 4.55 -1.89 16.07
C ALA A 182 4.77 -2.33 17.53
N LEU A 183 3.72 -2.59 18.30
CA LEU A 183 3.82 -3.12 19.66
C LEU A 183 4.42 -4.54 19.68
N ILE A 184 4.08 -5.39 18.72
CA ILE A 184 4.70 -6.71 18.57
C ILE A 184 6.21 -6.57 18.27
N LEU A 185 6.61 -5.60 17.45
CA LEU A 185 8.02 -5.33 17.18
C LEU A 185 8.76 -4.77 18.42
N VAL A 186 8.12 -3.94 19.24
CA VAL A 186 8.65 -3.53 20.56
C VAL A 186 8.90 -4.78 21.42
N LEU A 187 7.91 -5.67 21.49
CA LEU A 187 8.02 -6.91 22.25
C LEU A 187 9.15 -7.80 21.73
N ALA A 188 9.34 -7.85 20.41
CA ALA A 188 10.45 -8.58 19.79
C ALA A 188 11.82 -8.05 20.27
N LEU A 189 12.00 -6.72 20.26
CA LEU A 189 13.25 -6.09 20.69
C LEU A 189 13.51 -6.26 22.19
N VAL A 190 12.46 -6.19 23.02
CA VAL A 190 12.59 -6.33 24.48
C VAL A 190 12.84 -7.79 24.88
N SER A 191 12.15 -8.74 24.27
CA SER A 191 12.26 -10.17 24.61
C SER A 191 13.41 -10.88 23.91
N GLY A 192 13.99 -10.31 22.85
CA GLY A 192 14.98 -10.99 22.02
C GLY A 192 14.41 -12.17 21.21
N ASN A 193 13.10 -12.31 21.13
CA ASN A 193 12.46 -13.45 20.47
C ASN A 193 12.15 -13.15 19.00
N PHE A 194 12.84 -13.84 18.09
CA PHE A 194 12.73 -13.66 16.64
C PHE A 194 11.34 -14.01 16.09
N ALA A 195 10.55 -14.85 16.76
CA ALA A 195 9.20 -15.16 16.33
C ALA A 195 8.29 -13.92 16.31
N PHE A 196 8.49 -12.98 17.24
CA PHE A 196 7.76 -11.72 17.24
C PHE A 196 8.16 -10.80 16.07
N ILE A 197 9.39 -10.89 15.55
CA ILE A 197 9.77 -10.22 14.30
C ILE A 197 8.92 -10.72 13.13
N VAL A 198 8.82 -12.05 12.99
CA VAL A 198 8.02 -12.67 11.93
C VAL A 198 6.57 -12.20 12.01
N ILE A 199 5.95 -12.28 13.19
CA ILE A 199 4.54 -11.87 13.40
C ILE A 199 4.38 -10.36 13.14
N GLY A 200 5.28 -9.53 13.66
CA GLY A 200 5.25 -8.08 13.47
C GLY A 200 5.36 -7.66 12.00
N PHE A 201 6.21 -8.36 11.22
CA PHE A 201 6.35 -8.09 9.80
C PHE A 201 5.14 -8.55 8.98
N VAL A 202 4.55 -9.68 9.32
CA VAL A 202 3.30 -10.16 8.72
C VAL A 202 2.17 -9.17 8.97
N VAL A 203 1.96 -8.78 10.22
CA VAL A 203 0.87 -7.85 10.61
C VAL A 203 1.13 -6.44 10.07
N GLY A 204 2.36 -5.94 10.13
CA GLY A 204 2.75 -4.64 9.59
C GLY A 204 2.66 -4.59 8.06
N GLY A 205 3.03 -5.68 7.39
CA GLY A 205 2.86 -5.84 5.96
C GLY A 205 1.40 -5.77 5.55
N LEU A 206 0.51 -6.49 6.26
CA LEU A 206 -0.94 -6.44 6.04
C LEU A 206 -1.48 -5.02 6.15
N ALA A 207 -1.15 -4.29 7.23
CA ALA A 207 -1.59 -2.92 7.44
C ALA A 207 -1.07 -2.00 6.33
N TYR A 208 0.23 -1.99 6.06
CA TYR A 208 0.77 -1.16 4.99
C TYR A 208 0.14 -1.45 3.61
N GLY A 209 -0.35 -2.67 3.41
CA GLY A 209 -1.11 -3.04 2.21
C GLY A 209 -2.43 -2.28 2.05
N GLY A 210 -3.04 -1.84 3.14
CA GLY A 210 -4.35 -1.17 3.12
C GLY A 210 -4.36 0.23 2.52
N VAL A 211 -3.24 0.94 2.55
CA VAL A 211 -3.17 2.37 2.18
C VAL A 211 -3.55 2.63 0.73
N THR A 212 -2.91 1.95 -0.20
CA THR A 212 -3.07 2.25 -1.64
C THR A 212 -4.48 1.94 -2.18
N PRO A 213 -5.11 0.79 -1.87
CA PRO A 213 -6.49 0.55 -2.29
C PRO A 213 -7.49 1.50 -1.61
N THR A 214 -7.22 1.91 -0.37
CA THR A 214 -8.02 2.93 0.31
C THR A 214 -7.90 4.29 -0.39
N ASN A 215 -6.70 4.69 -0.85
CA ASN A 215 -6.51 5.88 -1.66
C ASN A 215 -7.38 5.84 -2.93
N SER A 216 -7.32 4.72 -3.65
CA SER A 216 -8.10 4.52 -4.88
C SER A 216 -9.61 4.62 -4.61
N ALA A 217 -10.09 3.92 -3.59
CA ALA A 217 -11.50 3.84 -3.26
C ALA A 217 -12.06 5.18 -2.74
N ILE A 218 -11.32 5.90 -1.90
CA ILE A 218 -11.74 7.22 -1.40
C ILE A 218 -11.80 8.25 -2.53
N ILE A 219 -10.81 8.30 -3.41
CA ILE A 219 -10.84 9.24 -4.53
C ILE A 219 -12.09 9.01 -5.39
N SER A 220 -12.41 7.76 -5.66
CA SER A 220 -13.59 7.43 -6.44
C SER A 220 -14.90 7.68 -5.69
N ASP A 221 -14.99 7.36 -4.39
CA ASP A 221 -16.23 7.52 -3.59
C ASP A 221 -16.49 8.97 -3.19
N PHE A 222 -15.44 9.77 -2.93
CA PHE A 222 -15.58 11.14 -2.42
C PHE A 222 -15.59 12.19 -3.53
N PHE A 223 -14.72 12.03 -4.54
CA PHE A 223 -14.40 13.10 -5.50
C PHE A 223 -14.76 12.75 -6.94
N GLY A 224 -15.29 11.54 -7.15
CA GLY A 224 -15.84 11.15 -8.44
C GLY A 224 -14.91 10.35 -9.34
N ARG A 225 -15.44 9.98 -10.50
CA ARG A 225 -14.78 9.07 -11.44
C ARG A 225 -14.35 9.74 -12.74
N GLU A 226 -14.91 10.87 -13.09
CA GLU A 226 -14.59 11.58 -14.33
C GLU A 226 -13.14 12.06 -14.34
N ASN A 227 -12.69 12.69 -13.24
CA ASN A 227 -11.32 13.18 -13.07
C ASN A 227 -10.45 12.25 -12.22
N TYR A 228 -10.82 10.98 -12.10
CA TYR A 228 -10.18 10.01 -11.20
C TYR A 228 -8.66 9.96 -11.37
N SER A 229 -8.15 9.88 -12.60
CA SER A 229 -6.72 9.73 -12.87
C SER A 229 -5.90 10.89 -12.30
N MET A 230 -6.34 12.13 -12.50
CA MET A 230 -5.66 13.32 -11.99
C MET A 230 -5.81 13.43 -10.47
N ASN A 231 -6.99 13.18 -9.93
CA ASN A 231 -7.27 13.18 -8.50
C ASN A 231 -6.45 12.11 -7.78
N PHE A 232 -6.33 10.92 -8.37
CA PHE A 232 -5.54 9.82 -7.83
C PHE A 232 -4.02 10.09 -7.91
N SER A 233 -3.56 10.79 -8.95
CA SER A 233 -2.17 11.21 -9.06
C SER A 233 -1.81 12.20 -7.94
N LEU A 234 -2.68 13.16 -7.65
CA LEU A 234 -2.44 14.12 -6.56
C LEU A 234 -2.37 13.43 -5.20
N ILE A 235 -3.31 12.52 -4.88
CA ILE A 235 -3.24 11.82 -3.58
C ILE A 235 -1.96 10.98 -3.45
N ASN A 236 -1.46 10.38 -4.52
CA ASN A 236 -0.25 9.57 -4.48
C ASN A 236 1.04 10.37 -4.24
N THR A 237 1.00 11.70 -4.35
CA THR A 237 2.14 12.54 -3.93
C THR A 237 2.41 12.46 -2.42
N ASN A 238 1.47 11.89 -1.64
CA ASN A 238 1.70 11.58 -0.23
C ASN A 238 2.95 10.73 0.00
N LEU A 239 3.26 9.83 -0.96
CA LEU A 239 4.44 8.95 -0.87
C LEU A 239 5.75 9.74 -0.96
N LEU A 240 5.77 10.87 -1.69
CA LEU A 240 6.94 11.75 -1.75
C LEU A 240 7.27 12.30 -0.35
N ILE A 241 6.25 12.79 0.38
CA ILE A 241 6.43 13.32 1.74
C ILE A 241 6.72 12.18 2.71
N ALA A 242 5.97 11.08 2.62
CA ALA A 242 6.14 9.93 3.49
C ALA A 242 7.52 9.25 3.35
N SER A 243 8.18 9.37 2.19
CA SER A 243 9.50 8.75 1.97
C SER A 243 10.59 9.32 2.88
N PHE A 244 10.47 10.57 3.34
CA PHE A 244 11.39 11.14 4.30
C PHE A 244 11.39 10.39 5.64
N ALA A 245 10.31 9.68 5.97
CA ALA A 245 10.26 8.85 7.18
C ALA A 245 11.31 7.74 7.17
N SER A 246 11.68 7.21 6.02
CA SER A 246 12.76 6.21 5.89
C SER A 246 14.12 6.80 6.30
N THR A 247 14.41 8.03 5.88
CA THR A 247 15.64 8.75 6.25
C THR A 247 15.63 9.13 7.72
N ILE A 248 14.49 9.58 8.25
CA ILE A 248 14.34 9.93 9.67
C ILE A 248 14.53 8.66 10.53
N ALA A 249 13.94 7.53 10.13
CA ALA A 249 14.09 6.25 10.80
C ALA A 249 15.55 5.80 10.89
N GLY A 250 16.32 5.93 9.79
CA GLY A 250 17.75 5.65 9.78
C GLY A 250 18.53 6.56 10.72
N LYS A 251 18.29 7.87 10.68
CA LYS A 251 18.93 8.84 11.58
C LYS A 251 18.61 8.59 13.06
N LEU A 252 17.40 8.16 13.38
CA LEU A 252 17.02 7.79 14.74
C LEU A 252 17.81 6.57 15.23
N TYR A 253 18.02 5.59 14.35
CA TYR A 253 18.88 4.46 14.64
C TYR A 253 20.33 4.90 14.82
N ASP A 254 20.89 5.69 13.93
CA ASP A 254 22.29 6.17 14.01
C ASP A 254 22.55 6.95 15.31
N ALA A 255 21.55 7.72 15.78
CA ALA A 255 21.67 8.50 17.02
C ALA A 255 21.50 7.68 18.29
N SER A 256 20.73 6.58 18.27
CA SER A 256 20.39 5.81 19.47
C SER A 256 21.06 4.43 19.56
N GLY A 257 21.59 3.93 18.43
CA GLY A 257 22.10 2.56 18.32
C GLY A 257 21.04 1.46 18.43
N SER A 258 19.73 1.84 18.38
CA SER A 258 18.64 0.88 18.55
C SER A 258 17.44 1.19 17.64
N PHE A 259 16.84 0.17 17.06
CA PHE A 259 15.60 0.33 16.30
C PHE A 259 14.36 0.61 17.16
N MET A 260 14.49 0.58 18.49
CA MET A 260 13.41 0.95 19.40
C MET A 260 12.89 2.36 19.11
N THR A 261 13.78 3.33 18.87
CA THR A 261 13.41 4.72 18.53
C THR A 261 12.66 4.81 17.21
N THR A 262 13.06 4.02 16.22
CA THR A 262 12.36 3.91 14.94
C THR A 262 10.94 3.36 15.12
N ILE A 263 10.77 2.31 15.94
CA ILE A 263 9.45 1.73 16.19
C ILE A 263 8.57 2.69 16.98
N PHE A 264 9.11 3.44 17.95
CA PHE A 264 8.37 4.49 18.64
C PHE A 264 7.93 5.60 17.68
N MET A 265 8.78 6.02 16.74
CA MET A 265 8.37 6.94 15.68
C MET A 265 7.18 6.37 14.87
N MET A 266 7.23 5.08 14.50
CA MET A 266 6.12 4.42 13.79
C MET A 266 4.83 4.46 14.63
N ILE A 267 4.89 4.20 15.93
CA ILE A 267 3.74 4.27 16.84
C ILE A 267 3.17 5.70 16.85
N ILE A 268 4.04 6.71 17.03
CA ILE A 268 3.62 8.11 17.10
C ILE A 268 2.90 8.53 15.82
N VAL A 269 3.49 8.29 14.64
CA VAL A 269 2.87 8.70 13.38
C VAL A 269 1.56 7.93 13.12
N THR A 270 1.47 6.68 13.55
CA THR A 270 0.26 5.88 13.40
C THR A 270 -0.85 6.35 14.35
N VAL A 271 -0.52 6.69 15.60
CA VAL A 271 -1.47 7.27 16.56
C VAL A 271 -1.97 8.64 16.08
N LEU A 272 -1.09 9.48 15.54
CA LEU A 272 -1.50 10.73 14.90
C LEU A 272 -2.43 10.49 13.72
N GLY A 273 -2.12 9.49 12.88
CA GLY A 273 -2.98 9.06 11.77
C GLY A 273 -4.36 8.60 12.26
N PHE A 274 -4.40 7.85 13.36
CA PHE A 274 -5.65 7.44 13.99
C PHE A 274 -6.51 8.66 14.41
N VAL A 275 -5.90 9.65 15.07
CA VAL A 275 -6.60 10.88 15.45
C VAL A 275 -7.10 11.65 14.24
N VAL A 276 -6.25 11.83 13.22
CA VAL A 276 -6.59 12.55 11.97
C VAL A 276 -7.74 11.86 11.22
N SER A 277 -7.85 10.53 11.31
CA SER A 277 -8.91 9.77 10.64
C SER A 277 -10.32 10.20 11.04
N PHE A 278 -10.53 10.71 12.26
CA PHE A 278 -11.83 11.23 12.71
C PHE A 278 -12.25 12.52 12.00
N GLY A 279 -11.29 13.29 11.49
CA GLY A 279 -11.53 14.50 10.69
C GLY A 279 -11.98 14.21 9.26
N VAL A 280 -11.73 12.99 8.76
CA VAL A 280 -12.11 12.60 7.40
C VAL A 280 -13.62 12.38 7.32
N ARG A 281 -14.30 13.19 6.53
CA ARG A 281 -15.76 13.12 6.34
C ARG A 281 -16.06 13.07 4.85
N ARG A 282 -16.97 12.18 4.46
CA ARG A 282 -17.46 12.11 3.09
C ARG A 282 -18.12 13.45 2.74
N PRO A 283 -17.75 14.10 1.62
CA PRO A 283 -18.40 15.33 1.20
C PRO A 283 -19.91 15.15 1.11
N LYS A 284 -20.67 16.20 1.40
CA LYS A 284 -22.13 16.21 1.14
C LYS A 284 -22.36 16.78 -0.24
N ASN A 285 -23.20 16.14 -1.03
CA ASN A 285 -23.74 16.77 -2.23
C ASN A 285 -24.43 18.07 -1.82
N LYS A 286 -23.93 19.19 -2.35
CA LYS A 286 -24.66 20.44 -2.33
C LYS A 286 -25.44 20.56 -3.61
#